data_3ab2ada11b5f7b4208c165d8967ec9c6
#
_entry.id   3ab2ada11b5f7b4208c165d8967ec9c6
#
_cell.length_a   1.000
_cell.length_b   1.000
_cell.length_c   1.000
_cell.angle_alpha   90.00
_cell.angle_beta   90.00
_cell.angle_gamma   90.00
#
_symmetry.space_group_name_H-M   'P 1'
#
loop_
_entity.id
_entity.type
_entity.pdbx_description
1 polymer ?
#
loop_
_entity_poly.entity_id
_entity_poly.type
_entity_poly.pdbx_seq_one_letter_code
_entity_poly.pdbx_strand_id
1 'polypeptide(L)'
;DAADQPKIFKIIRAPFTGEMSQALGNFPPQEVVFDAHLLPENVGYIRFNMWVVPQMAKLRKAVAEFAHARAIIVDLRGNPGGVGGMAPGLAGLLFSEKASLGSMRTRGGSMEFVAFPQPDPFTGKVIVLTDHGTGSTSEVFAAGMQDTARATIVGETTAGAVLPSVFEKLPTGYLFQYAISDYRSPKNVLIEGSGVVPDVQIKQ
;
A
#
# COMPACT_ATOMS: atom_id res chain seq x y z
N ASP A 1 -27.97 -12.95 -11.19
CA ASP A 1 -29.24 -13.25 -11.35
C ASP A 1 -29.65 -14.71 -11.40
N ALA A 2 -29.40 -15.58 -10.65
CA ALA A 2 -29.98 -16.90 -10.58
C ALA A 2 -30.01 -17.28 -9.11
N ALA A 3 -31.22 -17.20 -8.60
CA ALA A 3 -31.66 -17.83 -7.39
C ALA A 3 -30.69 -17.67 -6.21
N ASP A 4 -31.09 -16.85 -5.31
CA ASP A 4 -30.63 -16.67 -3.92
C ASP A 4 -30.53 -18.00 -3.17
N GLN A 5 -29.80 -18.96 -3.72
CA GLN A 5 -29.50 -20.22 -3.06
C GLN A 5 -28.27 -20.00 -2.17
N PRO A 6 -28.38 -20.19 -0.85
CA PRO A 6 -27.24 -20.07 0.04
C PRO A 6 -26.13 -21.05 -0.34
N LYS A 7 -24.97 -20.54 -0.70
CA LYS A 7 -23.78 -21.37 -0.94
C LYS A 7 -23.06 -21.60 0.37
N ILE A 8 -22.98 -22.85 0.78
CA ILE A 8 -22.23 -23.25 1.99
C ILE A 8 -20.81 -23.59 1.57
N PHE A 9 -19.84 -22.87 2.12
CA PHE A 9 -18.42 -23.16 1.95
C PHE A 9 -17.85 -23.72 3.25
N LYS A 10 -17.17 -24.88 3.18
CA LYS A 10 -16.42 -25.42 4.31
C LYS A 10 -15.00 -24.88 4.26
N ILE A 11 -14.67 -23.97 5.18
CA ILE A 11 -13.33 -23.42 5.30
C ILE A 11 -12.60 -24.19 6.39
N ILE A 12 -11.48 -24.83 6.03
CA ILE A 12 -10.60 -25.51 6.98
C ILE A 12 -9.46 -24.54 7.31
N ARG A 13 -9.31 -24.20 8.59
CA ARG A 13 -8.17 -23.44 9.07
C ARG A 13 -6.93 -24.32 9.06
N ALA A 14 -5.87 -23.85 8.43
CA ALA A 14 -4.54 -24.44 8.47
C ALA A 14 -3.53 -23.38 8.88
N PRO A 15 -2.43 -23.75 9.57
CA PRO A 15 -1.34 -22.83 9.81
C PRO A 15 -0.78 -22.32 8.48
N PHE A 16 -0.41 -21.03 8.43
CA PHE A 16 0.32 -20.49 7.30
C PHE A 16 1.74 -21.10 7.29
N THR A 17 2.15 -21.64 6.16
CA THR A 17 3.47 -22.32 5.98
C THR A 17 4.43 -21.49 5.13
N GLY A 18 4.04 -20.28 4.72
CA GLY A 18 4.85 -19.38 3.91
C GLY A 18 5.83 -18.54 4.73
N GLU A 19 6.40 -17.56 4.08
CA GLU A 19 7.33 -16.61 4.68
C GLU A 19 6.63 -15.71 5.70
N MET A 20 7.24 -15.52 6.87
CA MET A 20 6.80 -14.57 7.89
C MET A 20 7.79 -13.41 7.99
N SER A 21 7.31 -12.19 8.17
CA SER A 21 8.16 -11.07 8.53
C SER A 21 8.69 -11.21 9.95
N GLN A 22 9.78 -10.50 10.24
CA GLN A 22 10.19 -10.32 11.63
C GLN A 22 9.28 -9.29 12.32
N ALA A 23 9.21 -9.37 13.64
CA ALA A 23 8.59 -8.31 14.44
C ALA A 23 9.37 -7.00 14.28
N LEU A 24 8.67 -5.87 14.22
CA LEU A 24 9.28 -4.54 14.22
C LEU A 24 8.81 -3.77 15.45
N GLY A 25 9.61 -3.77 16.50
CA GLY A 25 9.17 -3.31 17.81
C GLY A 25 7.97 -4.13 18.30
N ASN A 26 6.86 -3.47 18.61
CA ASN A 26 5.62 -4.13 19.01
C ASN A 26 4.70 -4.50 17.82
N PHE A 27 5.07 -4.15 16.58
CA PHE A 27 4.35 -4.62 15.40
C PHE A 27 4.65 -6.11 15.19
N PRO A 28 3.63 -6.99 15.28
CA PRO A 28 3.86 -8.43 15.27
C PRO A 28 4.29 -8.94 13.89
N PRO A 29 4.91 -10.14 13.83
CA PRO A 29 5.18 -10.80 12.57
C PRO A 29 3.93 -10.95 11.72
N GLN A 30 4.08 -10.74 10.41
CA GLN A 30 3.00 -10.83 9.43
C GLN A 30 3.32 -11.85 8.35
N GLU A 31 2.30 -12.44 7.77
CA GLU A 31 2.42 -13.26 6.57
C GLU A 31 2.95 -12.43 5.41
N VAL A 32 3.89 -12.98 4.65
CA VAL A 32 4.48 -12.32 3.47
C VAL A 32 3.97 -13.02 2.22
N VAL A 33 2.99 -12.41 1.57
CA VAL A 33 2.46 -12.89 0.28
C VAL A 33 2.84 -11.89 -0.80
N PHE A 34 3.46 -12.38 -1.86
CA PHE A 34 3.94 -11.55 -2.97
C PHE A 34 3.73 -12.28 -4.30
N ASP A 35 3.23 -11.55 -5.28
CA ASP A 35 3.10 -12.01 -6.66
C ASP A 35 3.58 -10.91 -7.60
N ALA A 36 4.42 -11.27 -8.56
CA ALA A 36 4.85 -10.37 -9.61
C ALA A 36 5.12 -11.15 -10.90
N HIS A 37 4.51 -10.72 -12.00
CA HIS A 37 4.68 -11.34 -13.30
C HIS A 37 4.35 -10.36 -14.43
N LEU A 38 4.74 -10.71 -15.66
CA LEU A 38 4.34 -9.97 -16.85
C LEU A 38 2.98 -10.47 -17.33
N LEU A 39 2.06 -9.53 -17.50
CA LEU A 39 0.80 -9.73 -18.21
C LEU A 39 1.03 -9.62 -19.74
N PRO A 40 0.04 -10.05 -20.57
CA PRO A 40 0.04 -9.76 -22.00
C PRO A 40 0.32 -8.27 -22.29
N GLU A 41 0.80 -7.97 -23.51
CA GLU A 41 1.16 -6.63 -23.94
C GLU A 41 2.30 -5.97 -23.15
N ASN A 42 3.14 -6.76 -22.48
CA ASN A 42 4.31 -6.30 -21.72
C ASN A 42 3.94 -5.32 -20.58
N VAL A 43 2.95 -5.68 -19.77
CA VAL A 43 2.55 -4.95 -18.58
C VAL A 43 3.02 -5.70 -17.34
N GLY A 44 3.82 -5.05 -16.48
CA GLY A 44 4.23 -5.60 -15.19
C GLY A 44 3.06 -5.57 -14.21
N TYR A 45 2.84 -6.67 -13.50
CA TYR A 45 1.85 -6.77 -12.43
C TYR A 45 2.56 -7.10 -11.12
N ILE A 46 2.26 -6.35 -10.07
CA ILE A 46 2.80 -6.53 -8.71
C ILE A 46 1.65 -6.52 -7.73
N ARG A 47 1.57 -7.56 -6.90
CA ARG A 47 0.62 -7.63 -5.77
C ARG A 47 1.33 -8.10 -4.52
N PHE A 48 1.02 -7.49 -3.38
CA PHE A 48 1.50 -7.91 -2.06
C PHE A 48 0.46 -7.59 -1.00
N ASN A 49 0.42 -8.41 0.05
CA ASN A 49 -0.66 -8.36 1.03
C ASN A 49 -0.48 -7.31 2.13
N MET A 50 0.76 -6.87 2.41
CA MET A 50 1.05 -5.93 3.49
C MET A 50 2.41 -5.27 3.32
N TRP A 51 2.56 -4.04 3.80
CA TRP A 51 3.83 -3.30 3.78
C TRP A 51 4.73 -3.75 4.93
N VAL A 52 5.51 -4.80 4.72
CA VAL A 52 6.50 -5.34 5.66
C VAL A 52 7.87 -5.40 5.02
N VAL A 53 8.92 -5.27 5.85
CA VAL A 53 10.30 -5.11 5.37
C VAL A 53 10.73 -6.13 4.30
N PRO A 54 10.43 -7.43 4.39
CA PRO A 54 10.81 -8.40 3.37
C PRO A 54 10.25 -8.11 1.96
N GLN A 55 9.11 -7.41 1.87
CA GLN A 55 8.51 -7.04 0.58
C GLN A 55 9.40 -6.08 -0.22
N MET A 56 10.18 -5.21 0.45
CA MET A 56 10.97 -4.18 -0.24
C MET A 56 11.99 -4.76 -1.22
N ALA A 57 12.67 -5.83 -0.85
CA ALA A 57 13.61 -6.50 -1.75
C ALA A 57 12.90 -7.12 -2.97
N LYS A 58 11.71 -7.70 -2.76
CA LYS A 58 10.87 -8.29 -3.81
C LYS A 58 10.33 -7.21 -4.74
N LEU A 59 9.84 -6.09 -4.20
CA LEU A 59 9.37 -4.94 -4.97
C LEU A 59 10.47 -4.34 -5.84
N ARG A 60 11.67 -4.14 -5.27
CA ARG A 60 12.83 -3.64 -6.01
C ARG A 60 13.20 -4.57 -7.18
N LYS A 61 13.23 -5.87 -6.92
CA LYS A 61 13.51 -6.88 -7.95
C LYS A 61 12.45 -6.84 -9.06
N ALA A 62 11.17 -6.85 -8.70
CA ALA A 62 10.08 -6.83 -9.68
C ALA A 62 10.10 -5.57 -10.56
N VAL A 63 10.30 -4.37 -9.96
CA VAL A 63 10.38 -3.12 -10.74
C VAL A 63 11.57 -3.15 -11.70
N ALA A 64 12.73 -3.69 -11.27
CA ALA A 64 13.90 -3.83 -12.13
C ALA A 64 13.65 -4.83 -13.28
N GLU A 65 12.98 -5.95 -13.02
CA GLU A 65 12.58 -6.92 -14.07
C GLU A 65 11.60 -6.32 -15.06
N PHE A 66 10.79 -5.36 -14.64
CA PHE A 66 9.82 -4.64 -15.48
C PHE A 66 10.36 -3.34 -16.07
N ALA A 67 11.67 -3.10 -16.06
CA ALA A 67 12.29 -1.85 -16.55
C ALA A 67 11.87 -1.50 -18.00
N HIS A 68 11.58 -2.51 -18.83
CA HIS A 68 11.16 -2.32 -20.24
C HIS A 68 9.66 -2.58 -20.45
N ALA A 69 8.87 -2.70 -19.38
CA ALA A 69 7.43 -2.84 -19.51
C ALA A 69 6.79 -1.52 -19.99
N ARG A 70 5.67 -1.62 -20.72
CA ARG A 70 4.90 -0.42 -21.12
C ARG A 70 4.20 0.26 -19.94
N ALA A 71 3.86 -0.51 -18.92
CA ALA A 71 3.23 -0.03 -17.70
C ALA A 71 3.49 -0.99 -16.54
N ILE A 72 3.36 -0.51 -15.31
CA ILE A 72 3.31 -1.34 -14.10
C ILE A 72 1.97 -1.12 -13.41
N ILE A 73 1.31 -2.23 -13.07
CA ILE A 73 0.13 -2.26 -12.21
C ILE A 73 0.62 -2.65 -10.80
N VAL A 74 0.32 -1.81 -9.82
CA VAL A 74 0.51 -2.11 -8.39
C VAL A 74 -0.86 -2.39 -7.80
N ASP A 75 -1.14 -3.65 -7.48
CA ASP A 75 -2.43 -4.08 -6.92
C ASP A 75 -2.37 -4.05 -5.39
N LEU A 76 -3.04 -3.05 -4.82
CA LEU A 76 -3.18 -2.84 -3.37
C LEU A 76 -4.55 -3.25 -2.83
N ARG A 77 -5.38 -3.92 -3.63
CA ARG A 77 -6.68 -4.40 -3.18
C ARG A 77 -6.54 -5.38 -2.02
N GLY A 78 -7.25 -5.12 -0.93
CA GLY A 78 -7.16 -5.88 0.30
C GLY A 78 -5.85 -5.70 1.09
N ASN A 79 -4.98 -4.75 0.73
CA ASN A 79 -3.75 -4.45 1.46
C ASN A 79 -4.03 -3.40 2.56
N PRO A 80 -4.06 -3.79 3.85
CA PRO A 80 -4.47 -2.90 4.95
C PRO A 80 -3.37 -1.93 5.39
N GLY A 81 -2.23 -1.88 4.69
CA GLY A 81 -1.12 -1.03 5.07
C GLY A 81 0.05 -1.77 5.71
N GLY A 82 0.69 -1.16 6.70
CA GLY A 82 1.87 -1.68 7.41
C GLY A 82 2.91 -0.58 7.69
N VAL A 83 4.19 -0.86 7.43
CA VAL A 83 5.30 0.05 7.74
C VAL A 83 5.28 1.27 6.81
N GLY A 84 4.94 2.45 7.35
CA GLY A 84 4.74 3.68 6.59
C GLY A 84 5.94 4.13 5.74
N GLY A 85 7.16 3.94 6.22
CA GLY A 85 8.39 4.30 5.48
C GLY A 85 8.62 3.49 4.19
N MET A 86 7.85 2.43 3.96
CA MET A 86 7.98 1.62 2.75
C MET A 86 7.27 2.25 1.54
N ALA A 87 6.21 3.06 1.76
CA ALA A 87 5.54 3.76 0.66
C ALA A 87 6.50 4.69 -0.10
N PRO A 88 7.26 5.59 0.56
CA PRO A 88 8.31 6.35 -0.11
C PRO A 88 9.39 5.47 -0.76
N GLY A 89 9.70 4.32 -0.17
CA GLY A 89 10.67 3.36 -0.72
C GLY A 89 10.25 2.79 -2.08
N LEU A 90 9.00 2.34 -2.22
CA LEU A 90 8.46 1.88 -3.50
C LEU A 90 8.31 3.06 -4.48
N ALA A 91 7.83 4.20 -4.00
CA ALA A 91 7.68 5.39 -4.83
C ALA A 91 9.02 5.84 -5.44
N GLY A 92 10.11 5.74 -4.67
CA GLY A 92 11.45 6.07 -5.17
C GLY A 92 11.93 5.19 -6.34
N LEU A 93 11.36 4.02 -6.53
CA LEU A 93 11.59 3.17 -7.71
C LEU A 93 10.80 3.62 -8.94
N LEU A 94 9.85 4.54 -8.75
CA LEU A 94 8.89 4.95 -9.77
C LEU A 94 8.97 6.44 -10.12
N PHE A 95 9.70 7.24 -9.35
CA PHE A 95 9.93 8.66 -9.60
C PHE A 95 11.35 8.91 -10.08
N SER A 96 11.51 9.79 -11.09
CA SER A 96 12.81 10.28 -11.55
C SER A 96 13.32 11.48 -10.75
N GLU A 97 12.45 12.10 -9.95
CA GLU A 97 12.76 13.26 -9.12
C GLU A 97 12.20 13.07 -7.71
N LYS A 98 12.70 13.86 -6.76
CA LYS A 98 12.18 13.89 -5.40
C LYS A 98 10.70 14.28 -5.40
N ALA A 99 9.86 13.49 -4.71
CA ALA A 99 8.42 13.73 -4.62
C ALA A 99 7.91 13.58 -3.19
N SER A 100 6.89 14.35 -2.83
CA SER A 100 6.19 14.20 -1.57
C SER A 100 5.02 13.22 -1.76
N LEU A 101 4.85 12.31 -0.81
CA LEU A 101 3.67 11.48 -0.68
C LEU A 101 2.74 11.98 0.44
N GLY A 102 2.90 13.23 0.87
CA GLY A 102 2.12 13.83 1.94
C GLY A 102 2.89 13.92 3.26
N SER A 103 2.20 14.33 4.30
CA SER A 103 2.81 14.59 5.60
C SER A 103 1.94 14.09 6.75
N MET A 104 2.58 13.63 7.80
CA MET A 104 1.94 13.43 9.09
C MET A 104 2.22 14.62 10.00
N ARG A 105 1.23 15.00 10.84
CA ARG A 105 1.30 16.15 11.74
C ARG A 105 1.02 15.71 13.17
N THR A 106 1.91 16.08 14.06
CA THR A 106 1.77 15.90 15.50
C THR A 106 1.71 17.25 16.20
N ARG A 107 1.47 17.27 17.51
CA ARG A 107 1.58 18.49 18.30
C ARG A 107 3.00 19.08 18.31
N GLY A 108 4.02 18.24 18.10
CA GLY A 108 5.44 18.63 18.13
C GLY A 108 6.02 19.02 16.77
N GLY A 109 5.26 18.92 15.67
CA GLY A 109 5.75 19.23 14.33
C GLY A 109 5.16 18.36 13.24
N SER A 110 5.70 18.45 12.04
CA SER A 110 5.31 17.64 10.89
C SER A 110 6.50 16.83 10.35
N MET A 111 6.18 15.65 9.79
CA MET A 111 7.14 14.82 9.07
C MET A 111 6.56 14.48 7.70
N GLU A 112 7.36 14.65 6.65
CA GLU A 112 6.95 14.34 5.28
C GLU A 112 7.33 12.91 4.89
N PHE A 113 6.46 12.27 4.12
CA PHE A 113 6.75 11.04 3.41
C PHE A 113 7.37 11.40 2.06
N VAL A 114 8.69 11.40 1.98
CA VAL A 114 9.44 11.83 0.80
C VAL A 114 9.99 10.63 0.06
N ALA A 115 9.60 10.51 -1.21
CA ALA A 115 10.21 9.58 -2.15
C ALA A 115 11.50 10.21 -2.72
N PHE A 116 12.61 9.54 -2.52
CA PHE A 116 13.88 9.87 -3.17
C PHE A 116 14.10 8.91 -4.33
N PRO A 117 14.38 9.43 -5.55
CA PRO A 117 14.58 8.57 -6.70
C PRO A 117 15.74 7.60 -6.47
N GLN A 118 15.49 6.35 -6.84
CA GLN A 118 16.51 5.32 -6.85
C GLN A 118 17.21 5.28 -8.21
N PRO A 119 18.40 4.68 -8.33
CA PRO A 119 19.02 4.47 -9.63
C PRO A 119 18.08 3.74 -10.59
N ASP A 120 18.04 4.19 -11.85
CA ASP A 120 17.24 3.59 -12.93
C ASP A 120 15.74 3.40 -12.59
N PRO A 121 15.03 4.47 -12.19
CA PRO A 121 13.63 4.35 -11.82
C PRO A 121 12.77 4.03 -13.05
N PHE A 122 11.69 3.29 -12.83
CA PHE A 122 10.70 3.04 -13.87
C PHE A 122 9.92 4.32 -14.19
N THR A 123 10.04 4.82 -15.41
CA THR A 123 9.40 6.06 -15.86
C THR A 123 8.15 5.86 -16.73
N GLY A 124 7.81 4.60 -17.03
CA GLY A 124 6.58 4.24 -17.77
C GLY A 124 5.31 4.53 -16.98
N LYS A 125 4.17 4.19 -17.54
CA LYS A 125 2.85 4.36 -16.90
C LYS A 125 2.74 3.50 -15.65
N VAL A 126 2.15 4.07 -14.58
CA VAL A 126 1.83 3.34 -13.35
C VAL A 126 0.34 3.41 -13.09
N ILE A 127 -0.24 2.27 -12.75
CA ILE A 127 -1.64 2.13 -12.34
C ILE A 127 -1.64 1.52 -10.95
N VAL A 128 -2.46 2.05 -10.05
CA VAL A 128 -2.65 1.49 -8.72
C VAL A 128 -4.08 1.01 -8.59
N LEU A 129 -4.26 -0.27 -8.27
CA LEU A 129 -5.59 -0.84 -8.04
C LEU A 129 -5.93 -0.73 -6.55
N THR A 130 -7.12 -0.23 -6.25
CA THR A 130 -7.62 -0.03 -4.89
C THR A 130 -9.01 -0.62 -4.68
N ASP A 131 -9.33 -0.96 -3.44
CA ASP A 131 -10.66 -1.31 -2.98
C ASP A 131 -10.88 -0.80 -1.54
N HIS A 132 -12.04 -1.10 -0.97
CA HIS A 132 -12.36 -0.73 0.42
C HIS A 132 -11.49 -1.42 1.48
N GLY A 133 -10.73 -2.46 1.13
CA GLY A 133 -9.72 -3.10 1.99
C GLY A 133 -8.33 -2.46 1.89
N THR A 134 -8.13 -1.51 0.97
CA THR A 134 -6.88 -0.74 0.84
C THR A 134 -6.81 0.31 1.94
N GLY A 135 -5.85 0.20 2.87
CA GLY A 135 -5.79 1.08 4.04
C GLY A 135 -4.39 1.58 4.41
N SER A 136 -4.31 2.60 5.27
CA SER A 136 -3.11 3.08 5.94
C SER A 136 -1.96 3.41 4.96
N THR A 137 -0.81 2.76 5.06
CA THR A 137 0.36 2.97 4.18
C THR A 137 0.02 2.82 2.69
N SER A 138 -0.97 1.95 2.35
CA SER A 138 -1.47 1.84 0.98
C SER A 138 -2.18 3.10 0.52
N GLU A 139 -2.88 3.78 1.42
CA GLU A 139 -3.54 5.06 1.12
C GLU A 139 -2.53 6.21 1.01
N VAL A 140 -1.48 6.21 1.86
CA VAL A 140 -0.35 7.16 1.71
C VAL A 140 0.28 7.03 0.34
N PHE A 141 0.53 5.79 -0.12
CA PHE A 141 1.07 5.52 -1.44
C PHE A 141 0.10 5.95 -2.53
N ALA A 142 -1.16 5.50 -2.49
CA ALA A 142 -2.16 5.81 -3.52
C ALA A 142 -2.42 7.31 -3.64
N ALA A 143 -2.66 8.02 -2.51
CA ALA A 143 -2.88 9.47 -2.50
C ALA A 143 -1.66 10.25 -3.01
N GLY A 144 -0.46 9.85 -2.58
CA GLY A 144 0.78 10.47 -3.04
C GLY A 144 1.00 10.31 -4.53
N MET A 145 0.78 9.11 -5.06
CA MET A 145 0.92 8.82 -6.49
C MET A 145 -0.14 9.52 -7.34
N GLN A 146 -1.38 9.64 -6.83
CA GLN A 146 -2.47 10.36 -7.49
C GLN A 146 -2.21 11.87 -7.51
N ASP A 147 -1.93 12.46 -6.37
CA ASP A 147 -1.77 13.91 -6.21
C ASP A 147 -0.60 14.48 -7.01
N THR A 148 0.44 13.68 -7.19
CA THR A 148 1.62 14.00 -8.02
C THR A 148 1.42 13.64 -9.50
N ALA A 149 0.26 13.13 -9.87
CA ALA A 149 -0.04 12.63 -11.22
C ALA A 149 0.94 11.55 -11.72
N ARG A 150 1.59 10.82 -10.79
CA ARG A 150 2.53 9.75 -11.15
C ARG A 150 1.81 8.46 -11.51
N ALA A 151 0.67 8.17 -10.90
CA ALA A 151 -0.15 7.02 -11.22
C ALA A 151 -1.62 7.39 -11.41
N THR A 152 -2.32 6.55 -12.17
CA THR A 152 -3.78 6.53 -12.21
C THR A 152 -4.30 5.53 -11.19
N ILE A 153 -5.19 5.95 -10.31
CA ILE A 153 -5.83 5.09 -9.32
C ILE A 153 -7.12 4.52 -9.92
N VAL A 154 -7.26 3.21 -9.88
CA VAL A 154 -8.39 2.48 -10.51
C VAL A 154 -9.01 1.53 -9.49
N GLY A 155 -10.33 1.49 -9.41
CA GLY A 155 -11.05 0.55 -8.54
C GLY A 155 -12.11 1.22 -7.69
N GLU A 156 -12.11 0.94 -6.39
CA GLU A 156 -13.04 1.49 -5.40
C GLU A 156 -12.33 2.49 -4.48
N THR A 157 -13.12 3.31 -3.80
CA THR A 157 -12.63 4.20 -2.73
C THR A 157 -11.99 3.36 -1.62
N THR A 158 -10.85 3.81 -1.11
CA THR A 158 -10.09 3.11 -0.08
C THR A 158 -10.76 3.19 1.30
N ALA A 159 -10.20 2.52 2.30
CA ALA A 159 -10.78 2.37 3.64
C ALA A 159 -11.00 3.71 4.38
N GLY A 160 -10.21 4.75 4.09
CA GLY A 160 -10.20 5.98 4.89
C GLY A 160 -9.67 5.76 6.31
N ALA A 161 -8.69 4.90 6.48
CA ALA A 161 -8.08 4.53 7.75
C ALA A 161 -6.56 4.75 7.67
N VAL A 162 -6.14 6.02 7.52
CA VAL A 162 -4.79 6.40 7.13
C VAL A 162 -3.93 6.91 8.30
N LEU A 163 -4.51 7.07 9.49
CA LEU A 163 -3.78 7.68 10.61
C LEU A 163 -2.54 6.88 11.00
N PRO A 164 -1.36 7.51 11.01
CA PRO A 164 -0.16 6.92 11.56
C PRO A 164 -0.38 6.46 12.99
N SER A 165 -0.09 5.22 13.28
CA SER A 165 -0.37 4.58 14.56
C SER A 165 0.84 3.78 15.07
N VAL A 166 0.84 3.50 16.35
CA VAL A 166 1.83 2.66 17.02
C VAL A 166 1.15 1.55 17.81
N PHE A 167 1.90 0.48 18.02
CA PHE A 167 1.50 -0.62 18.89
C PHE A 167 2.19 -0.51 20.24
N GLU A 168 1.44 -0.63 21.31
CA GLU A 168 1.95 -0.67 22.66
C GLU A 168 1.47 -1.94 23.38
N LYS A 169 2.34 -2.56 24.15
CA LYS A 169 2.00 -3.74 24.93
C LYS A 169 1.46 -3.31 26.29
N LEU A 170 0.22 -3.64 26.55
CA LEU A 170 -0.41 -3.37 27.85
C LEU A 170 0.13 -4.30 28.94
N PRO A 171 0.06 -3.90 30.22
CA PRO A 171 0.44 -4.77 31.35
C PRO A 171 -0.29 -6.12 31.36
N THR A 172 -1.48 -6.19 30.79
CA THR A 172 -2.28 -7.42 30.60
C THR A 172 -1.72 -8.36 29.52
N GLY A 173 -0.72 -7.93 28.76
CA GLY A 173 -0.11 -8.70 27.65
C GLY A 173 -0.76 -8.46 26.28
N TYR A 174 -1.92 -7.78 26.21
CA TYR A 174 -2.55 -7.41 24.94
C TYR A 174 -1.79 -6.31 24.23
N LEU A 175 -1.89 -6.29 22.89
CA LEU A 175 -1.42 -5.18 22.07
C LEU A 175 -2.54 -4.14 21.94
N PHE A 176 -2.17 -2.88 22.10
CA PHE A 176 -3.04 -1.73 21.90
C PHE A 176 -2.48 -0.88 20.77
N GLN A 177 -3.27 -0.69 19.72
CA GLN A 177 -2.93 0.18 18.60
C GLN A 177 -3.68 1.50 18.74
N TYR A 178 -2.97 2.63 18.61
CA TYR A 178 -3.57 3.95 18.65
C TYR A 178 -2.89 4.93 17.70
N ALA A 179 -3.68 5.88 17.19
CA ALA A 179 -3.18 6.93 16.31
C ALA A 179 -2.32 7.93 17.07
N ILE A 180 -1.22 8.37 16.47
CA ILE A 180 -0.28 9.34 17.04
C ILE A 180 -0.21 10.65 16.26
N SER A 181 -0.74 10.69 15.06
CA SER A 181 -0.78 11.90 14.22
C SER A 181 -1.94 11.85 13.23
N ASP A 182 -2.23 12.98 12.56
CA ASP A 182 -3.01 12.96 11.33
C ASP A 182 -2.11 12.70 10.12
N TYR A 183 -2.75 12.48 8.96
CA TYR A 183 -2.08 12.44 7.66
C TYR A 183 -2.81 13.35 6.68
N ARG A 184 -2.03 14.04 5.86
CA ARG A 184 -2.50 14.86 4.74
C ARG A 184 -1.77 14.47 3.46
N SER A 185 -2.52 14.33 2.37
CA SER A 185 -1.93 14.09 1.05
C SER A 185 -1.06 15.27 0.57
N PRO A 186 -0.27 15.15 -0.50
CA PRO A 186 0.51 16.27 -1.05
C PRO A 186 -0.33 17.53 -1.34
N LYS A 187 -1.57 17.38 -1.77
CA LYS A 187 -2.51 18.50 -1.97
C LYS A 187 -3.24 18.93 -0.69
N ASN A 188 -2.76 18.49 0.48
CA ASN A 188 -3.30 18.83 1.78
C ASN A 188 -4.74 18.30 2.04
N VAL A 189 -5.14 17.24 1.34
CA VAL A 189 -6.44 16.60 1.53
C VAL A 189 -6.38 15.67 2.74
N LEU A 190 -7.43 15.70 3.57
CA LEU A 190 -7.63 14.76 4.66
C LEU A 190 -8.20 13.46 4.09
N ILE A 191 -7.47 12.37 4.25
CA ILE A 191 -7.87 11.04 3.75
C ILE A 191 -8.64 10.25 4.81
N GLU A 192 -8.35 10.49 6.09
CA GLU A 192 -9.05 9.82 7.20
C GLU A 192 -10.56 10.01 7.10
N GLY A 193 -11.30 8.93 7.21
CA GLY A 193 -12.77 8.89 7.13
C GLY A 193 -13.36 9.02 5.72
N SER A 194 -12.58 9.46 4.72
CA SER A 194 -13.05 9.64 3.34
C SER A 194 -12.44 8.67 2.33
N GLY A 195 -11.23 8.21 2.60
CA GLY A 195 -10.46 7.38 1.67
C GLY A 195 -9.91 8.15 0.47
N VAL A 196 -9.15 7.44 -0.35
CA VAL A 196 -8.69 7.90 -1.66
C VAL A 196 -9.74 7.53 -2.69
N VAL A 197 -10.34 8.52 -3.32
CA VAL A 197 -11.31 8.32 -4.40
C VAL A 197 -10.53 8.02 -5.69
N PRO A 198 -10.77 6.88 -6.37
CA PRO A 198 -10.03 6.53 -7.57
C PRO A 198 -10.37 7.46 -8.74
N ASP A 199 -9.40 7.64 -9.66
CA ASP A 199 -9.57 8.41 -10.91
C ASP A 199 -10.54 7.68 -11.85
N VAL A 200 -10.51 6.34 -11.83
CA VAL A 200 -11.42 5.48 -12.60
C VAL A 200 -12.13 4.54 -11.64
N GLN A 201 -13.39 4.82 -11.37
CA GLN A 201 -14.23 3.99 -10.51
C GLN A 201 -14.70 2.73 -11.24
N ILE A 202 -14.49 1.58 -10.60
CA ILE A 202 -15.01 0.28 -11.05
C ILE A 202 -15.81 -0.29 -9.88
N LYS A 203 -17.10 -0.51 -10.09
CA LYS A 203 -17.94 -1.23 -9.12
C LYS A 203 -17.76 -2.73 -9.35
N GLN A 204 -17.51 -3.46 -8.27
CA GLN A 204 -17.53 -4.92 -8.29
C GLN A 204 -18.96 -5.45 -8.20
#